data_268ea8c477a0f51d1c5eddb5e814f72f
#
_entry.id   268ea8c477a0f51d1c5eddb5e814f72f
#
_cell.length_a   1.000
_cell.length_b   1.000
_cell.length_c   1.000
_cell.angle_alpha   90.00
_cell.angle_beta   90.00
_cell.angle_gamma   90.00
#
_symmetry.space_group_name_H-M   'P 1'
#
loop_
_entity.id
_entity.type
_entity.pdbx_description
1 polymer ?
#
loop_
_entity_poly.entity_id
_entity_poly.type
_entity_poly.pdbx_seq_one_letter_code
_entity_poly.pdbx_strand_id
1 'polypeptide(L)'
;MPEITTDTSAPATPSADPAAPQTVLELRVRNHPGVMSHITGLFARRAFNLEAIVCVPEPDHATSRMLLLVAIDPKLEQMERQLAKLHDVLDVRHRPELRASFFEHLRW
;
A
#
# COMPACT_ATOMS: atom_id res chain seq x y z
N MET A 1 5.07 -30.97 6.96
CA MET A 1 5.28 -30.52 7.36
C MET A 1 5.34 -30.04 7.49
N PRO A 2 5.13 -29.89 7.32
CA PRO A 2 5.24 -29.03 7.60
C PRO A 2 5.59 -28.40 8.03
N GLU A 3 5.47 -28.34 8.05
CA GLU A 3 5.95 -27.59 8.69
C GLU A 3 6.48 -26.93 8.64
N ILE A 4 6.41 -26.97 8.39
CA ILE A 4 7.00 -26.22 8.49
C ILE A 4 7.15 -25.50 8.59
N THR A 5 6.93 -25.41 8.51
CA THR A 5 7.17 -24.63 8.83
C THR A 5 7.36 -23.89 9.06
N THR A 6 7.16 -23.87 9.01
CA THR A 6 7.44 -23.10 9.44
C THR A 6 7.60 -22.36 9.67
N ASP A 7 7.48 -22.17 9.60
CA ASP A 7 7.72 -21.37 10.03
C ASP A 7 7.77 -20.71 10.33
N THR A 8 7.58 -20.84 10.30
CA THR A 8 7.78 -20.13 10.64
C THR A 8 7.97 -19.37 10.81
N SER A 9 8.04 -19.40 10.77
CA SER A 9 8.28 -18.60 10.84
C SER A 9 8.16 -17.70 10.78
N ALA A 10 7.99 -17.88 10.50
CA ALA A 10 8.00 -16.76 10.29
C ALA A 10 7.40 -15.73 10.89
N PRO A 11 7.68 -15.26 11.39
CA PRO A 11 7.16 -14.30 11.99
C PRO A 11 6.61 -13.43 11.55
N ALA A 12 6.65 -13.77 11.55
CA ALA A 12 5.68 -13.12 11.22
C ALA A 12 5.54 -11.70 11.50
N THR A 13 5.33 -11.01 10.47
CA THR A 13 4.94 -9.63 10.62
C THR A 13 3.46 -9.61 10.95
N PRO A 14 3.01 -8.65 11.73
CA PRO A 14 1.59 -8.56 12.06
C PRO A 14 0.70 -8.48 10.83
N SER A 15 1.20 -7.85 9.77
CA SER A 15 0.42 -7.70 8.56
C SER A 15 0.23 -9.00 7.81
N ALA A 16 1.03 -10.00 8.12
CA ALA A 16 0.86 -11.31 7.52
C ALA A 16 -0.34 -12.03 8.08
N ASP A 17 -0.92 -11.56 9.17
CA ASP A 17 -2.12 -12.14 9.76
C ASP A 17 -3.31 -11.83 8.87
N PRO A 18 -3.94 -12.86 8.27
CA PRO A 18 -5.08 -12.60 7.40
C PRO A 18 -6.29 -12.01 8.11
N ALA A 19 -6.31 -12.08 9.43
CA ALA A 19 -7.40 -11.50 10.22
C ALA A 19 -7.15 -10.02 10.53
N ALA A 20 -5.95 -9.52 10.26
CA ALA A 20 -5.63 -8.12 10.55
C ALA A 20 -6.47 -7.21 9.66
N PRO A 21 -7.07 -6.14 10.22
CA PRO A 21 -7.85 -5.19 9.42
C PRO A 21 -6.95 -4.48 8.41
N GLN A 22 -7.49 -4.32 7.22
CA GLN A 22 -6.79 -3.64 6.13
C GLN A 22 -7.70 -2.63 5.49
N THR A 23 -7.12 -1.64 4.84
CA THR A 23 -7.87 -0.64 4.12
C THR A 23 -7.07 -0.21 2.90
N VAL A 24 -7.67 0.61 2.06
CA VAL A 24 -7.06 1.04 0.81
C VAL A 24 -6.88 2.55 0.83
N LEU A 25 -5.70 2.99 0.44
CA LEU A 25 -5.44 4.39 0.15
C LEU A 25 -5.33 4.56 -1.35
N GLU A 26 -5.97 5.57 -1.89
CA GLU A 26 -5.89 5.89 -3.30
C GLU A 26 -5.09 7.16 -3.46
N LEU A 27 -4.07 7.11 -4.31
CA LEU A 27 -3.21 8.25 -4.59
C LEU A 27 -3.29 8.61 -6.07
N ARG A 28 -3.25 9.90 -6.37
CA ARG A 28 -2.91 10.37 -7.70
C ARG A 28 -1.49 10.92 -7.63
N VAL A 29 -0.66 10.48 -8.54
CA VAL A 29 0.76 10.81 -8.51
C VAL A 29 1.22 11.24 -9.89
N ARG A 30 2.32 11.98 -9.94
CA ARG A 30 2.97 12.29 -11.20
C ARG A 30 3.55 11.02 -11.78
N ASN A 31 3.34 10.81 -13.07
CA ASN A 31 3.79 9.60 -13.73
C ASN A 31 5.22 9.79 -14.23
N HIS A 32 6.20 9.52 -13.36
CA HIS A 32 7.58 9.61 -13.75
C HIS A 32 8.42 8.55 -13.05
N PRO A 33 9.62 8.28 -13.58
CA PRO A 33 10.49 7.28 -12.96
C PRO A 33 10.78 7.63 -11.50
N GLY A 34 10.79 6.64 -10.65
CA GLY A 34 11.14 6.83 -9.25
C GLY A 34 9.98 7.11 -8.32
N VAL A 35 8.77 7.41 -8.85
CA VAL A 35 7.65 7.70 -7.96
C VAL A 35 7.34 6.50 -7.06
N MET A 36 7.39 5.29 -7.62
CA MET A 36 7.15 4.08 -6.86
C MET A 36 8.14 3.93 -5.71
N SER A 37 9.41 4.21 -6.00
CA SER A 37 10.46 4.11 -4.97
C SER A 37 10.26 5.12 -3.85
N HIS A 38 9.80 6.32 -4.18
CA HIS A 38 9.53 7.32 -3.16
C HIS A 38 8.44 6.86 -2.21
N ILE A 39 7.39 6.28 -2.77
CA ILE A 39 6.24 5.85 -1.97
C ILE A 39 6.59 4.63 -1.13
N THR A 40 7.16 3.59 -1.74
CA THR A 40 7.53 2.39 -1.00
C THR A 40 8.62 2.69 0.03
N GLY A 41 9.54 3.59 -0.32
CA GLY A 41 10.59 4.01 0.61
C GLY A 41 10.04 4.69 1.85
N LEU A 42 8.99 5.48 1.70
CA LEU A 42 8.35 6.12 2.84
C LEU A 42 7.75 5.09 3.79
N PHE A 43 7.06 4.09 3.23
CA PHE A 43 6.50 3.01 4.05
C PHE A 43 7.61 2.26 4.79
N ALA A 44 8.70 1.97 4.09
CA ALA A 44 9.82 1.25 4.69
C ALA A 44 10.46 2.04 5.83
N ARG A 45 10.68 3.33 5.62
CA ARG A 45 11.31 4.17 6.64
C ARG A 45 10.46 4.31 7.89
N ARG A 46 9.15 4.23 7.73
CA ARG A 46 8.22 4.34 8.85
C ARG A 46 7.85 3.00 9.44
N ALA A 47 8.43 1.92 8.90
CA ALA A 47 8.10 0.57 9.32
C ALA A 47 6.59 0.31 9.25
N PHE A 48 5.94 0.90 8.25
CA PHE A 48 4.51 0.74 8.02
C PHE A 48 4.31 -0.29 6.92
N ASN A 49 3.42 -1.22 7.14
CA ASN A 49 3.29 -2.36 6.25
C ASN A 49 2.41 -2.07 5.05
N LEU A 50 2.96 -2.30 3.87
CA LEU A 50 2.27 -2.13 2.59
C LEU A 50 2.08 -3.53 2.01
N GLU A 51 0.82 -3.98 1.96
CA GLU A 51 0.50 -5.35 1.58
C GLU A 51 0.39 -5.55 0.08
N ALA A 52 -0.11 -4.54 -0.63
CA ALA A 52 -0.25 -4.64 -2.07
C ALA A 52 -0.24 -3.24 -2.65
N ILE A 53 0.15 -3.15 -3.91
CA ILE A 53 0.20 -1.88 -4.60
C ILE A 53 -0.17 -2.10 -6.05
N VAL A 54 -1.04 -1.26 -6.58
CA VAL A 54 -1.40 -1.25 -7.99
C VAL A 54 -1.21 0.17 -8.49
N CYS A 55 -0.51 0.30 -9.62
CA CYS A 55 -0.25 1.61 -10.20
C CYS A 55 -0.67 1.57 -11.67
N VAL A 56 -1.59 2.41 -12.06
CA VAL A 56 -2.14 2.44 -13.42
C VAL A 56 -2.04 3.86 -13.97
N PRO A 57 -1.41 4.02 -15.15
CA PRO A 57 -1.37 5.34 -15.78
C PRO A 57 -2.78 5.81 -16.12
N GLU A 58 -3.03 7.10 -15.94
CA GLU A 58 -4.28 7.69 -16.37
C GLU A 58 -4.21 7.99 -17.87
N PRO A 59 -5.37 8.25 -18.53
CA PRO A 59 -5.36 8.41 -19.99
C PRO A 59 -4.42 9.45 -20.53
N ASP A 60 -4.11 10.51 -19.76
CA ASP A 60 -3.20 11.56 -20.19
C ASP A 60 -1.73 11.16 -20.08
N HIS A 61 -1.44 10.02 -19.43
CA HIS A 61 -0.10 9.53 -19.15
C HIS A 61 0.79 10.50 -18.36
N ALA A 62 0.25 11.63 -17.93
CA ALA A 62 0.99 12.59 -17.10
C ALA A 62 0.86 12.23 -15.61
N THR A 63 -0.21 11.54 -15.26
CA THR A 63 -0.46 11.13 -13.88
C THR A 63 -0.79 9.64 -13.86
N SER A 64 -0.65 9.06 -12.67
CA SER A 64 -1.02 7.66 -12.42
C SER A 64 -1.87 7.59 -11.19
N ARG A 65 -2.72 6.56 -11.13
CA ARG A 65 -3.51 6.27 -9.96
C ARG A 65 -2.91 5.06 -9.27
N MET A 66 -2.70 5.19 -7.96
CA MET A 66 -2.16 4.09 -7.17
C MET A 66 -3.15 3.68 -6.11
N LEU A 67 -3.32 2.38 -5.93
CA LEU A 67 -4.11 1.83 -4.85
C LEU A 67 -3.17 1.06 -3.95
N LEU A 68 -3.17 1.41 -2.67
CA LEU A 68 -2.28 0.82 -1.68
C LEU A 68 -3.13 0.08 -0.65
N LEU A 69 -2.87 -1.20 -0.49
CA LEU A 69 -3.52 -1.99 0.56
C LEU A 69 -2.62 -1.95 1.79
N VAL A 70 -3.12 -1.38 2.86
CA VAL A 70 -2.33 -1.13 4.06
C VAL A 70 -3.05 -1.64 5.29
N ALA A 71 -2.29 -1.88 6.36
CA ALA A 71 -2.88 -2.24 7.64
C ALA A 71 -3.60 -1.04 8.24
N ILE A 72 -4.71 -1.29 8.92
CA ILE A 72 -5.35 -0.26 9.72
C ILE A 72 -4.57 -0.17 11.02
N ASP A 73 -4.02 1.00 11.30
CA ASP A 73 -3.05 1.22 12.35
C ASP A 73 -3.30 2.63 12.91
N PRO A 74 -3.10 2.85 14.21
CA PRO A 74 -3.26 4.20 14.76
C PRO A 74 -2.41 5.26 14.06
N LYS A 75 -1.33 4.85 13.39
CA LYS A 75 -0.47 5.77 12.67
C LYS A 75 -0.90 6.02 11.23
N LEU A 76 -2.01 5.43 10.80
CA LEU A 76 -2.42 5.54 9.40
C LEU A 76 -2.66 6.98 8.98
N GLU A 77 -3.33 7.76 9.82
CA GLU A 77 -3.61 9.15 9.50
C GLU A 77 -2.32 9.95 9.33
N GLN A 78 -1.34 9.67 10.18
CA GLN A 78 -0.04 10.33 10.05
C GLN A 78 0.64 9.92 8.75
N MET A 79 0.51 8.64 8.37
CA MET A 79 1.07 8.15 7.13
C MET A 79 0.44 8.86 5.93
N GLU A 80 -0.89 9.06 5.96
CA GLU A 80 -1.56 9.78 4.90
C GLU A 80 -1.01 11.19 4.75
N ARG A 81 -0.77 11.86 5.88
CA ARG A 81 -0.21 13.21 5.85
C ARG A 81 1.20 13.22 5.29
N GLN A 82 1.99 12.20 5.62
CA GLN A 82 3.35 12.11 5.08
C GLN A 82 3.35 11.84 3.58
N LEU A 83 2.44 11.00 3.12
CA LEU A 83 2.30 10.75 1.68
C LEU A 83 1.93 12.03 0.94
N ALA A 84 1.01 12.80 1.50
CA ALA A 84 0.56 14.04 0.86
C ALA A 84 1.68 15.07 0.74
N LYS A 85 2.73 14.95 1.52
CA LYS A 85 3.86 15.89 1.47
C LYS A 85 4.87 15.53 0.40
N LEU A 86 4.81 14.33 -0.17
CA LEU A 86 5.74 13.95 -1.22
C LEU A 86 5.46 14.79 -2.47
N HIS A 87 6.54 15.27 -3.10
CA HIS A 87 6.41 16.15 -4.26
C HIS A 87 5.57 15.53 -5.37
N ASP A 88 5.71 14.22 -5.57
CA ASP A 88 5.05 13.54 -6.66
C ASP A 88 3.61 13.16 -6.37
N VAL A 89 3.16 13.32 -5.13
CA VAL A 89 1.80 12.96 -4.73
C VAL A 89 0.91 14.16 -4.87
N LEU A 90 -0.12 14.03 -5.71
CA LEU A 90 -1.05 15.11 -6.02
C LEU A 90 -2.28 15.07 -5.12
N ASP A 91 -2.68 13.87 -4.71
CA ASP A 91 -3.88 13.68 -3.91
C ASP A 91 -3.80 12.36 -3.18
N VAL A 92 -4.34 12.32 -1.97
CA VAL A 92 -4.42 11.11 -1.15
C VAL A 92 -5.85 10.98 -0.64
N ARG A 93 -6.47 9.81 -0.86
CA ARG A 93 -7.82 9.54 -0.38
C ARG A 93 -7.85 8.21 0.33
N HIS A 94 -8.56 8.17 1.45
CA HIS A 94 -8.84 6.91 2.12
C HIS A 94 -10.09 6.31 1.49
N ARG A 95 -10.00 5.06 1.06
CA ARG A 95 -11.11 4.35 0.40
C ARG A 95 -11.55 3.18 1.26
N PRO A 96 -12.28 3.44 2.35
CA PRO A 96 -12.67 2.38 3.28
C PRO A 96 -13.62 1.35 2.67
N GLU A 97 -14.30 1.71 1.57
CA GLU A 97 -15.21 0.79 0.90
C GLU A 97 -14.48 -0.28 0.10
N LEU A 98 -13.20 -0.06 -0.23
CA LEU A 98 -12.41 -1.05 -0.95
C LEU A 98 -11.74 -1.98 0.06
N ARG A 99 -11.62 -3.24 -0.30
CA ARG A 99 -11.13 -4.28 0.58
C ARG A 99 -10.01 -5.07 -0.09
N ALA A 100 -9.37 -5.91 0.70
CA ALA A 100 -8.34 -6.80 0.17
C ALA A 100 -8.86 -7.61 -1.01
N SER A 101 -10.15 -7.96 -1.00
CA SER A 101 -10.73 -8.73 -2.08
C SER A 101 -10.62 -8.02 -3.43
N PHE A 102 -10.54 -6.69 -3.43
CA PHE A 102 -10.33 -5.95 -4.67
C PHE A 102 -9.06 -6.41 -5.38
N PHE A 103 -8.01 -6.73 -4.60
CA PHE A 103 -6.72 -7.12 -5.15
C PHE A 103 -6.67 -8.59 -5.55
N GLU A 104 -7.65 -9.38 -5.12
CA GLU A 104 -7.66 -10.80 -5.45
C GLU A 104 -7.90 -11.05 -6.92
N HIS A 105 -8.46 -10.09 -7.63
CA HIS A 105 -8.65 -10.20 -9.08
C HIS A 105 -7.33 -10.19 -9.83
N LEU A 106 -6.23 -9.87 -9.17
CA LEU A 106 -4.91 -9.82 -9.78
C LEU A 106 -4.14 -11.12 -9.59
N ARG A 107 -4.76 -12.11 -8.97
CA ARG A 107 -4.09 -13.40 -8.74
C ARG A 107 -4.04 -14.20 -10.03
N TRP A 108 -3.00 -15.01 -10.14
CA TRP A 108 -2.80 -15.85 -11.33
C TRP A 108 -2.34 -17.24 -10.93
#